data_20cb6a2e58f8665cc21b420ff1b1062c
#
_entry.id   20cb6a2e58f8665cc21b420ff1b1062c
#
_cell.length_a   1.000
_cell.length_b   1.000
_cell.length_c   1.000
_cell.angle_alpha   90.00
_cell.angle_beta   90.00
_cell.angle_gamma   90.00
#
_symmetry.space_group_name_H-M   'P 1'
#
loop_
_entity.id
_entity.type
_entity.pdbx_description
1 polymer ?
#
loop_
_entity_poly.entity_id
_entity_poly.type
_entity_poly.pdbx_seq_one_letter_code
_entity_poly.pdbx_strand_id
1 'polypeptide(L)'
;VRGKVNFHLHNFGSRGADSYESDILAGMAHLAAGFNGTDCAQANRNIKHYYNTQKAYGMSVSASEHSVMCTWSNSETLDDLPAVEMMINLLREKVARGDSFPIVSIVGDTYDIYRLSRDYIGGIYKQEIIELGKHGAKVVVRPDSGDPLTMCVEVIKILMEQFGYTVNKFGYKG
;
A
#
# COMPACT_ATOMS: atom_id res chain seq x y z
N VAL A 1 0.26 -9.22 -20.94
CA VAL A 1 -0.20 -8.62 -19.68
C VAL A 1 -1.20 -9.53 -18.95
N ARG A 2 -1.60 -10.68 -19.53
CA ARG A 2 -2.48 -11.65 -18.87
C ARG A 2 -1.72 -12.43 -17.80
N GLY A 3 -1.67 -11.96 -16.57
CA GLY A 3 -1.08 -12.74 -15.48
C GLY A 3 -0.71 -11.98 -14.20
N LYS A 4 -0.90 -10.66 -14.16
CA LYS A 4 -0.57 -9.84 -12.99
C LYS A 4 -1.64 -8.82 -12.61
N VAL A 5 -2.90 -9.09 -12.95
CA VAL A 5 -4.02 -8.18 -12.59
C VAL A 5 -4.45 -8.28 -11.13
N ASN A 6 -3.97 -9.31 -10.42
CA ASN A 6 -4.42 -9.67 -9.08
C ASN A 6 -4.37 -8.53 -8.05
N PHE A 7 -3.43 -7.59 -8.23
CA PHE A 7 -3.25 -6.44 -7.32
C PHE A 7 -3.47 -5.09 -8.00
N HIS A 8 -4.10 -5.05 -9.18
CA HIS A 8 -4.43 -3.80 -9.87
C HIS A 8 -5.58 -3.04 -9.20
N LEU A 9 -6.44 -3.75 -8.47
CA LEU A 9 -7.49 -3.17 -7.65
C LEU A 9 -7.38 -3.73 -6.24
N HIS A 10 -7.60 -2.87 -5.26
CA HIS A 10 -7.66 -3.23 -3.85
C HIS A 10 -9.01 -2.81 -3.26
N ASN A 11 -9.68 -3.73 -2.59
CA ASN A 11 -10.98 -3.45 -1.98
C ASN A 11 -10.82 -2.87 -0.57
N PHE A 12 -11.17 -1.60 -0.41
CA PHE A 12 -11.30 -0.89 0.87
C PHE A 12 -12.77 -0.56 1.19
N GLY A 13 -13.72 -1.20 0.51
CA GLY A 13 -15.12 -0.79 0.44
C GLY A 13 -15.97 -1.10 1.66
N SER A 14 -15.50 -1.87 2.65
CA SER A 14 -16.32 -2.32 3.76
C SER A 14 -17.01 -1.18 4.53
N ARG A 15 -16.32 -0.04 4.70
CA ARG A 15 -16.91 1.13 5.39
C ARG A 15 -18.04 1.81 4.60
N GLY A 16 -18.15 1.56 3.31
CA GLY A 16 -19.18 2.13 2.44
C GLY A 16 -20.30 1.15 2.09
N ALA A 17 -20.29 -0.07 2.66
CA ALA A 17 -21.31 -1.07 2.40
C ALA A 17 -22.59 -0.79 3.22
N ASP A 18 -23.75 -1.03 2.61
CA ASP A 18 -25.05 -0.79 3.25
C ASP A 18 -25.36 -1.82 4.35
N SER A 19 -24.78 -3.02 4.25
CA SER A 19 -24.97 -4.10 5.22
C SER A 19 -23.75 -5.02 5.25
N TYR A 20 -23.68 -5.84 6.29
CA TYR A 20 -22.66 -6.90 6.41
C TYR A 20 -22.73 -7.89 5.23
N GLU A 21 -23.92 -8.24 4.78
CA GLU A 21 -24.13 -9.14 3.66
C GLU A 21 -23.67 -8.52 2.34
N SER A 22 -23.94 -7.23 2.12
CA SER A 22 -23.50 -6.54 0.90
C SER A 22 -21.98 -6.41 0.84
N ASP A 23 -21.30 -6.17 1.98
CA ASP A 23 -19.84 -6.18 2.06
C ASP A 23 -19.25 -7.55 1.69
N ILE A 24 -19.83 -8.63 2.25
CA ILE A 24 -19.41 -10.00 1.94
C ILE A 24 -19.58 -10.30 0.45
N LEU A 25 -20.75 -10.01 -0.11
CA LEU A 25 -21.04 -10.32 -1.52
C LEU A 25 -20.16 -9.53 -2.47
N ALA A 26 -20.01 -8.23 -2.24
CA ALA A 26 -19.13 -7.39 -3.04
C ALA A 26 -17.66 -7.83 -2.94
N GLY A 27 -17.20 -8.14 -1.73
CA GLY A 27 -15.83 -8.63 -1.50
C GLY A 27 -15.59 -10.00 -2.13
N MET A 28 -16.54 -10.93 -2.07
CA MET A 28 -16.42 -12.22 -2.75
C MET A 28 -16.44 -12.08 -4.27
N ALA A 29 -17.27 -11.18 -4.82
CA ALA A 29 -17.28 -10.90 -6.25
C ALA A 29 -15.96 -10.33 -6.75
N HIS A 30 -15.33 -9.41 -5.96
CA HIS A 30 -14.00 -8.89 -6.22
C HIS A 30 -12.95 -10.01 -6.29
N LEU A 31 -12.96 -10.93 -5.34
CA LEU A 31 -12.04 -12.08 -5.32
C LEU A 31 -12.33 -13.06 -6.47
N ALA A 32 -13.60 -13.33 -6.79
CA ALA A 32 -13.99 -14.21 -7.89
C ALA A 32 -13.61 -13.65 -9.26
N ALA A 33 -13.60 -12.32 -9.41
CA ALA A 33 -13.11 -11.63 -10.61
C ALA A 33 -11.59 -11.71 -10.77
N GLY A 34 -10.85 -12.22 -9.78
CA GLY A 34 -9.41 -12.44 -9.83
C GLY A 34 -8.56 -11.33 -9.20
N PHE A 35 -9.18 -10.37 -8.51
CA PHE A 35 -8.47 -9.36 -7.75
C PHE A 35 -8.23 -9.84 -6.32
N ASN A 36 -6.97 -9.95 -5.92
CA ASN A 36 -6.61 -10.54 -4.63
C ASN A 36 -6.40 -9.49 -3.51
N GLY A 37 -6.25 -8.21 -3.86
CA GLY A 37 -6.07 -7.14 -2.89
C GLY A 37 -7.39 -6.80 -2.18
N THR A 38 -7.49 -7.05 -0.87
CA THR A 38 -8.70 -6.70 -0.10
C THR A 38 -8.43 -6.61 1.39
N ASP A 39 -9.05 -5.65 2.04
CA ASP A 39 -9.13 -5.52 3.49
C ASP A 39 -10.43 -6.13 4.06
N CYS A 40 -11.33 -6.60 3.20
CA CYS A 40 -12.56 -7.28 3.62
C CYS A 40 -12.26 -8.70 4.11
N ALA A 41 -11.97 -8.85 5.41
CA ALA A 41 -11.71 -10.14 6.03
C ALA A 41 -12.92 -11.09 5.94
N GLN A 42 -14.12 -10.53 5.93
CA GLN A 42 -15.38 -11.29 5.86
C GLN A 42 -15.53 -11.99 4.50
N ALA A 43 -15.13 -11.32 3.40
CA ALA A 43 -15.12 -11.94 2.09
C ALA A 43 -14.21 -13.18 2.05
N ASN A 44 -13.01 -13.09 2.65
CA ASN A 44 -12.07 -14.21 2.75
C ASN A 44 -12.61 -15.41 3.54
N ARG A 45 -13.38 -15.15 4.61
CA ARG A 45 -14.01 -16.20 5.40
C ARG A 45 -15.16 -16.87 4.62
N ASN A 46 -16.01 -16.04 4.01
CA ASN A 46 -17.21 -16.52 3.35
C ASN A 46 -16.93 -17.20 2.01
N ILE A 47 -15.92 -16.75 1.25
CA ILE A 47 -15.55 -17.43 0.00
C ILE A 47 -15.15 -18.89 0.25
N LYS A 48 -14.50 -19.19 1.38
CA LYS A 48 -14.16 -20.56 1.77
C LYS A 48 -15.41 -21.40 1.98
N HIS A 49 -16.43 -20.83 2.62
CA HIS A 49 -17.69 -21.50 2.89
C HIS A 49 -18.51 -21.71 1.62
N TYR A 50 -18.74 -20.65 0.83
CA TYR A 50 -19.59 -20.71 -0.35
C TYR A 50 -19.00 -21.55 -1.49
N TYR A 51 -17.69 -21.55 -1.66
CA TYR A 51 -16.99 -22.29 -2.72
C TYR A 51 -16.30 -23.56 -2.23
N ASN A 52 -16.55 -23.96 -0.99
CA ASN A 52 -15.97 -25.16 -0.36
C ASN A 52 -14.45 -25.28 -0.58
N THR A 53 -13.73 -24.20 -0.33
CA THR A 53 -12.26 -24.11 -0.51
C THR A 53 -11.57 -23.79 0.81
N GLN A 54 -10.37 -24.35 1.02
CA GLN A 54 -9.52 -23.99 2.16
C GLN A 54 -8.57 -22.83 1.85
N LYS A 55 -8.43 -22.45 0.59
CA LYS A 55 -7.51 -21.41 0.16
C LYS A 55 -8.05 -20.02 0.54
N ALA A 56 -7.18 -19.18 1.10
CA ALA A 56 -7.41 -17.75 1.21
C ALA A 56 -7.03 -17.08 -0.12
N TYR A 57 -7.94 -16.35 -0.70
CA TYR A 57 -7.73 -15.65 -1.98
C TYR A 57 -7.41 -14.17 -1.77
N GLY A 58 -7.97 -13.55 -0.74
CA GLY A 58 -7.74 -12.15 -0.41
C GLY A 58 -6.47 -11.96 0.41
N MET A 59 -5.70 -10.95 0.06
CA MET A 59 -4.47 -10.55 0.74
C MET A 59 -4.46 -9.03 0.95
N SER A 60 -3.83 -8.62 2.04
CA SER A 60 -3.55 -7.23 2.33
C SER A 60 -2.11 -7.05 2.81
N VAL A 61 -1.68 -5.81 2.91
CA VAL A 61 -0.38 -5.41 3.47
C VAL A 61 -0.60 -4.53 4.69
N SER A 62 0.41 -4.34 5.51
CA SER A 62 0.36 -3.35 6.58
C SER A 62 0.28 -1.96 5.96
N ALA A 63 -0.85 -1.30 6.12
CA ALA A 63 -1.12 0.00 5.54
C ALA A 63 -1.47 1.01 6.63
N SER A 64 -0.98 2.24 6.49
CA SER A 64 -1.44 3.34 7.33
C SER A 64 -2.76 3.91 6.82
N GLU A 65 -3.49 4.52 7.72
CA GLU A 65 -4.75 5.24 7.51
C GLU A 65 -4.54 6.69 7.97
N HIS A 66 -5.31 7.65 7.45
CA HIS A 66 -5.16 9.06 7.84
C HIS A 66 -5.27 9.29 9.35
N SER A 67 -6.21 8.60 10.01
CA SER A 67 -6.35 8.64 11.46
C SER A 67 -5.08 8.19 12.20
N VAL A 68 -4.41 7.16 11.68
CA VAL A 68 -3.15 6.66 12.25
C VAL A 68 -2.03 7.67 11.99
N MET A 69 -1.93 8.20 10.76
CA MET A 69 -0.95 9.23 10.43
C MET A 69 -1.11 10.45 11.34
N CYS A 70 -2.35 10.97 11.49
CA CYS A 70 -2.63 12.10 12.39
C CYS A 70 -2.28 11.82 13.85
N THR A 71 -2.49 10.60 14.33
CA THR A 71 -2.19 10.23 15.72
C THR A 71 -0.69 10.24 16.02
N TRP A 72 0.13 9.85 15.06
CA TRP A 72 1.59 9.75 15.21
C TRP A 72 2.34 10.98 14.67
N SER A 73 1.65 11.83 13.92
CA SER A 73 2.21 13.06 13.35
C SER A 73 2.27 14.19 14.40
N ASN A 74 3.11 15.17 14.12
CA ASN A 74 3.10 16.42 14.86
C ASN A 74 2.05 17.37 14.24
N SER A 75 0.91 17.52 14.88
CA SER A 75 -0.18 18.36 14.39
C SER A 75 0.11 19.87 14.48
N GLU A 76 1.01 20.30 15.34
CA GLU A 76 1.38 21.71 15.47
C GLU A 76 2.24 22.18 14.29
N THR A 77 3.15 21.31 13.85
CA THR A 77 4.05 21.60 12.71
C THR A 77 3.57 21.02 11.40
N LEU A 78 2.42 20.32 11.37
CA LEU A 78 1.90 19.57 10.23
C LEU A 78 2.97 18.64 9.65
N ASP A 79 3.62 17.88 10.54
CA ASP A 79 4.76 17.04 10.23
C ASP A 79 4.41 15.56 10.46
N ASP A 80 4.37 14.78 9.40
CA ASP A 80 4.09 13.34 9.41
C ASP A 80 5.35 12.46 9.48
N LEU A 81 6.54 13.05 9.65
CA LEU A 81 7.78 12.29 9.80
C LEU A 81 7.72 11.24 10.93
N PRO A 82 7.19 11.52 12.15
CA PRO A 82 7.09 10.49 13.18
C PRO A 82 6.19 9.33 12.79
N ALA A 83 5.12 9.59 12.03
CA ALA A 83 4.24 8.53 11.52
C ALA A 83 4.92 7.71 10.42
N VAL A 84 5.69 8.34 9.55
CA VAL A 84 6.53 7.65 8.56
C VAL A 84 7.56 6.77 9.26
N GLU A 85 8.22 7.27 10.29
CA GLU A 85 9.19 6.50 11.10
C GLU A 85 8.56 5.24 11.69
N MET A 86 7.35 5.35 12.23
CA MET A 86 6.61 4.19 12.75
C MET A 86 6.40 3.13 11.66
N MET A 87 6.04 3.54 10.45
CA MET A 87 5.83 2.61 9.33
C MET A 87 7.14 1.98 8.86
N ILE A 88 8.24 2.72 8.86
CA ILE A 88 9.57 2.17 8.54
C ILE A 88 10.03 1.21 9.64
N ASN A 89 9.78 1.51 10.91
CA ASN A 89 10.05 0.58 12.02
C ASN A 89 9.29 -0.75 11.83
N LEU A 90 8.01 -0.68 11.46
CA LEU A 90 7.22 -1.88 11.15
C LEU A 90 7.83 -2.67 9.99
N LEU A 91 8.37 -2.00 8.97
CA LEU A 91 9.05 -2.66 7.86
C LEU A 91 10.33 -3.36 8.32
N ARG A 92 11.14 -2.72 9.19
CA ARG A 92 12.32 -3.33 9.84
C ARG A 92 11.96 -4.62 10.57
N GLU A 93 10.90 -4.56 11.38
CA GLU A 93 10.42 -5.73 12.13
C GLU A 93 9.99 -6.87 11.20
N LYS A 94 9.30 -6.56 10.11
CA LYS A 94 8.90 -7.56 9.10
C LYS A 94 10.10 -8.26 8.48
N VAL A 95 11.12 -7.49 8.08
CA VAL A 95 12.38 -8.04 7.55
C VAL A 95 13.09 -8.87 8.59
N ALA A 96 13.21 -8.39 9.83
CA ALA A 96 13.88 -9.10 10.92
C ALA A 96 13.21 -10.43 11.26
N ARG A 97 11.87 -10.51 11.14
CA ARG A 97 11.11 -11.76 11.33
C ARG A 97 11.20 -12.73 10.15
N GLY A 98 11.73 -12.28 9.01
CA GLY A 98 11.76 -13.07 7.78
C GLY A 98 10.39 -13.21 7.11
N ASP A 99 9.53 -12.20 7.22
CA ASP A 99 8.22 -12.19 6.56
C ASP A 99 8.40 -12.41 5.04
N SER A 100 7.59 -13.29 4.45
CA SER A 100 7.67 -13.59 3.00
C SER A 100 7.31 -12.38 2.12
N PHE A 101 6.57 -11.42 2.65
CA PHE A 101 6.14 -10.20 1.95
C PHE A 101 6.29 -8.99 2.88
N PRO A 102 7.52 -8.51 3.13
CA PRO A 102 7.77 -7.35 3.97
C PRO A 102 7.39 -6.06 3.22
N ILE A 103 6.10 -5.74 3.23
CA ILE A 103 5.55 -4.56 2.55
C ILE A 103 4.82 -3.70 3.57
N VAL A 104 5.02 -2.39 3.47
CA VAL A 104 4.20 -1.37 4.13
C VAL A 104 3.66 -0.39 3.10
N SER A 105 2.43 0.08 3.30
CA SER A 105 1.80 1.09 2.47
C SER A 105 1.51 2.32 3.33
N ILE A 106 2.04 3.47 2.92
CA ILE A 106 1.96 4.72 3.66
C ILE A 106 1.03 5.66 2.90
N VAL A 107 -0.08 6.06 3.52
CA VAL A 107 -0.90 7.15 3.00
C VAL A 107 -0.12 8.45 3.18
N GLY A 108 0.10 9.17 2.07
CA GLY A 108 1.08 10.24 2.04
C GLY A 108 0.52 11.66 2.00
N ASP A 109 -0.78 11.80 1.83
CA ASP A 109 -1.47 13.07 1.61
C ASP A 109 -2.19 13.60 2.86
N THR A 110 -1.79 13.13 4.04
CA THR A 110 -2.28 13.68 5.31
C THR A 110 -1.96 15.18 5.42
N TYR A 111 -0.76 15.59 5.05
CA TYR A 111 -0.34 16.99 4.99
C TYR A 111 0.26 17.35 3.62
N ASP A 112 1.36 16.73 3.22
CA ASP A 112 2.06 17.00 1.96
C ASP A 112 2.77 15.77 1.43
N ILE A 113 2.14 15.12 0.44
CA ILE A 113 2.68 13.91 -0.18
C ILE A 113 3.99 14.14 -0.94
N TYR A 114 4.22 15.36 -1.44
CA TYR A 114 5.45 15.68 -2.16
C TYR A 114 6.62 15.78 -1.20
N ARG A 115 6.40 16.41 -0.03
CA ARG A 115 7.38 16.44 1.07
C ARG A 115 7.65 15.02 1.58
N LEU A 116 6.61 14.24 1.86
CA LEU A 116 6.76 12.86 2.29
C LEU A 116 7.58 12.04 1.29
N SER A 117 7.28 12.15 0.00
CA SER A 117 7.96 11.36 -1.05
C SER A 117 9.40 11.80 -1.26
N ARG A 118 9.68 13.13 -1.25
CA ARG A 118 11.00 13.69 -1.55
C ARG A 118 11.90 13.68 -0.33
N ASP A 119 11.42 14.21 0.79
CA ASP A 119 12.28 14.54 1.92
C ASP A 119 12.38 13.39 2.92
N TYR A 120 11.28 12.64 3.14
CA TYR A 120 11.28 11.53 4.10
C TYR A 120 11.65 10.22 3.42
N ILE A 121 10.85 9.75 2.46
CA ILE A 121 11.10 8.48 1.76
C ILE A 121 12.36 8.57 0.89
N GLY A 122 12.47 9.61 0.06
CA GLY A 122 13.59 9.84 -0.86
C GLY A 122 14.81 10.50 -0.25
N GLY A 123 14.70 11.05 0.96
CA GLY A 123 15.77 11.72 1.69
C GLY A 123 16.19 10.93 2.92
N ILE A 124 15.49 11.16 4.04
CA ILE A 124 15.87 10.64 5.36
C ILE A 124 16.00 9.11 5.36
N TYR A 125 15.01 8.40 4.84
CA TYR A 125 14.95 6.94 4.85
C TYR A 125 15.48 6.27 3.58
N LYS A 126 15.99 7.03 2.60
CA LYS A 126 16.40 6.51 1.30
C LYS A 126 17.38 5.33 1.40
N GLN A 127 18.50 5.52 2.10
CA GLN A 127 19.53 4.49 2.20
C GLN A 127 19.01 3.23 2.91
N GLU A 128 18.24 3.43 3.93
CA GLU A 128 17.63 2.34 4.67
C GLU A 128 16.63 1.54 3.84
N ILE A 129 15.76 2.23 3.08
CA ILE A 129 14.80 1.57 2.19
C ILE A 129 15.53 0.75 1.12
N ILE A 130 16.66 1.26 0.60
CA ILE A 130 17.50 0.52 -0.35
C ILE A 130 18.07 -0.74 0.31
N GLU A 131 18.58 -0.65 1.54
CA GLU A 131 19.12 -1.81 2.26
C GLU A 131 18.03 -2.84 2.57
N LEU A 132 16.89 -2.41 3.11
CA LEU A 132 15.75 -3.28 3.35
C LEU A 132 15.23 -3.92 2.05
N GLY A 133 15.30 -3.19 0.94
CA GLY A 133 14.93 -3.68 -0.39
C GLY A 133 15.75 -4.88 -0.86
N LYS A 134 17.00 -5.03 -0.43
CA LYS A 134 17.84 -6.22 -0.70
C LYS A 134 17.26 -7.50 -0.07
N HIS A 135 16.44 -7.34 0.96
CA HIS A 135 15.70 -8.42 1.63
C HIS A 135 14.24 -8.56 1.11
N GLY A 136 13.94 -7.96 -0.04
CA GLY A 136 12.61 -8.02 -0.66
C GLY A 136 11.58 -7.05 -0.06
N ALA A 137 12.00 -6.16 0.83
CA ALA A 137 11.12 -5.16 1.42
C ALA A 137 10.65 -4.12 0.40
N LYS A 138 9.43 -3.60 0.60
CA LYS A 138 8.84 -2.56 -0.25
C LYS A 138 8.11 -1.53 0.58
N VAL A 139 8.28 -0.28 0.21
CA VAL A 139 7.48 0.85 0.67
C VAL A 139 6.57 1.27 -0.48
N VAL A 140 5.28 1.35 -0.21
CA VAL A 140 4.28 1.86 -1.15
C VAL A 140 3.86 3.24 -0.66
N VAL A 141 3.99 4.26 -1.48
CA VAL A 141 3.44 5.60 -1.23
C VAL A 141 2.05 5.64 -1.85
N ARG A 142 1.03 5.94 -1.05
CA ARG A 142 -0.37 5.95 -1.46
C ARG A 142 -0.93 7.37 -1.47
N PRO A 143 -1.13 7.98 -2.66
CA PRO A 143 -1.95 9.18 -2.79
C PRO A 143 -3.43 8.78 -2.65
N ASP A 144 -4.20 9.50 -1.85
CA ASP A 144 -5.61 9.19 -1.56
C ASP A 144 -6.55 10.36 -1.90
N SER A 145 -6.00 11.51 -2.27
CA SER A 145 -6.74 12.71 -2.66
C SER A 145 -6.14 13.39 -3.90
N GLY A 146 -6.86 14.38 -4.43
CA GLY A 146 -6.49 15.10 -5.63
C GLY A 146 -6.88 14.38 -6.93
N ASP A 147 -6.41 14.90 -8.08
CA ASP A 147 -6.62 14.22 -9.37
C ASP A 147 -5.73 12.97 -9.46
N PRO A 148 -6.32 11.76 -9.56
CA PRO A 148 -5.55 10.51 -9.44
C PRO A 148 -4.42 10.38 -10.47
N LEU A 149 -4.65 10.85 -11.70
CA LEU A 149 -3.67 10.77 -12.76
C LEU A 149 -2.48 11.69 -12.49
N THR A 150 -2.74 12.94 -12.16
CA THR A 150 -1.73 13.94 -11.85
C THR A 150 -0.91 13.53 -10.62
N MET A 151 -1.59 13.17 -9.53
CA MET A 151 -0.94 12.78 -8.27
C MET A 151 -0.02 11.57 -8.43
N CYS A 152 -0.51 10.51 -9.09
CA CYS A 152 0.31 9.33 -9.34
C CYS A 152 1.55 9.64 -10.19
N VAL A 153 1.40 10.43 -11.25
CA VAL A 153 2.51 10.78 -12.13
C VAL A 153 3.56 11.63 -11.40
N GLU A 154 3.13 12.62 -10.62
CA GLU A 154 4.07 13.49 -9.88
C GLU A 154 4.82 12.73 -8.79
N VAL A 155 4.14 11.88 -8.01
CA VAL A 155 4.78 11.03 -7.00
C VAL A 155 5.79 10.08 -7.65
N ILE A 156 5.43 9.44 -8.77
CA ILE A 156 6.34 8.55 -9.50
C ILE A 156 7.57 9.30 -9.99
N LYS A 157 7.42 10.52 -10.53
CA LYS A 157 8.56 11.35 -10.94
C LYS A 157 9.51 11.63 -9.78
N ILE A 158 8.98 12.06 -8.63
CA ILE A 158 9.76 12.32 -7.42
C ILE A 158 10.53 11.06 -6.99
N LEU A 159 9.85 9.92 -6.92
CA LEU A 159 10.49 8.67 -6.53
C LEU A 159 11.56 8.22 -7.54
N MET A 160 11.33 8.39 -8.85
CA MET A 160 12.32 8.10 -9.88
C MET A 160 13.54 9.04 -9.79
N GLU A 161 13.35 10.32 -9.47
CA GLU A 161 14.44 11.26 -9.22
C GLU A 161 15.28 10.86 -8.00
N GLN A 162 14.62 10.38 -6.94
CA GLN A 162 15.31 10.00 -5.71
C GLN A 162 16.00 8.64 -5.79
N PHE A 163 15.34 7.62 -6.33
CA PHE A 163 15.85 6.25 -6.33
C PHE A 163 16.44 5.78 -7.67
N GLY A 164 16.29 6.59 -8.72
CA GLY A 164 16.58 6.17 -10.07
C GLY A 164 15.48 5.28 -10.66
N TYR A 165 15.72 4.80 -11.88
CA TYR A 165 14.81 3.89 -12.58
C TYR A 165 15.58 3.03 -13.57
N THR A 166 15.00 1.91 -13.95
CA THR A 166 15.47 1.09 -15.07
C THR A 166 14.53 1.25 -16.26
N VAL A 167 15.02 0.96 -17.45
CA VAL A 167 14.19 0.94 -18.65
C VAL A 167 14.08 -0.49 -19.13
N ASN A 168 12.85 -1.01 -19.21
CA ASN A 168 12.62 -2.36 -19.66
C ASN A 168 12.75 -2.47 -21.21
N LYS A 169 12.74 -3.69 -21.74
CA LYS A 169 12.87 -3.96 -23.19
C LYS A 169 11.80 -3.32 -24.07
N PHE A 170 10.72 -2.80 -23.49
CA PHE A 170 9.65 -2.11 -24.21
C PHE A 170 9.74 -0.59 -24.10
N GLY A 171 10.79 -0.06 -23.46
CA GLY A 171 10.98 1.39 -23.25
C GLY A 171 10.27 1.99 -22.04
N TYR A 172 9.62 1.19 -21.21
CA TYR A 172 8.97 1.68 -19.99
C TYR A 172 9.99 1.83 -18.86
N LYS A 173 9.89 2.95 -18.14
CA LYS A 173 10.64 3.24 -16.90
C LYS A 173 9.97 2.57 -15.71
N GLY A 174 10.75 2.01 -14.80
CA GLY A 174 10.30 1.41 -13.55
C GLY A 174 11.45 1.00 -12.63
#